data_781b2545a4f4f52cb96143e5f7bc399b
#
_entry.id   781b2545a4f4f52cb96143e5f7bc399b
#
_cell.length_a   1.000
_cell.length_b   1.000
_cell.length_c   1.000
_cell.angle_alpha   90.00
_cell.angle_beta   90.00
_cell.angle_gamma   90.00
#
_symmetry.space_group_name_H-M   'P 1'
#
loop_
_entity.id
_entity.type
_entity.pdbx_description
1 polymer ?
#
loop_
_entity_poly.entity_id
_entity_poly.type
_entity_poly.pdbx_seq_one_letter_code
_entity_poly.pdbx_strand_id
1 'polypeptide(L)'
;MDMQSLKKPMLASLLVAAFLVGCGKKGSDKNTSSATGWKINAKEGGFQYNTNFKEQITGPGLVFVEGGTFTMGKVQDDVMHDWNNTPSQQHVQSFYMDETEVTNKMYMEYLDWLKQVFPPEDKDGHYKNIYLGALPDTLVWRSPLSANETMVNEYLRHPAYAEYPVVGVNWVQATQFSSWRTNRVNESILEKDGYIQQGSRYQVDAESTFSTDTYLNTPENSYGRKVSEFAGKKATNKDGNVTYAKQTEGIILPEYRLPTEVEWEYAAKSLNGIREYNSIRGRKKYPWAGRYTRNGKRAEMGNQMANFKQGQGDYGGLAGWSEDKGDITTKVKTFAPNDFGLYDMAGNVAEWVADVYRPRVDDELSDFNYFRGNVYTKNKIGEDGKFVVVDAHSIPYDTLSNGRVYAKSLPGQLAKVAVDDNETYLRYNFTTADNRNFRDGDRISSKDYAKLTMDKHSENIDSLTASQRANVSRTMYNSPNQKILSDGQGGIIKVYDRSNDRTTLIDDEARVIKGGSWRDRAYWIDPAQRRHLPQYSATDYIGFRCAMSRVGSKAKKGKTSRG
;
A
#
# COMPACT_ATOMS: atom_id res chain seq x y z
N MET A 1 -23.74 56.26 -65.56
CA MET A 1 -22.85 55.57 -64.65
C MET A 1 -23.71 54.85 -63.66
N ASP A 2 -23.80 53.55 -63.81
CA ASP A 2 -24.83 52.69 -63.19
C ASP A 2 -24.60 52.41 -61.67
N MET A 3 -25.57 52.79 -60.86
CA MET A 3 -25.61 52.56 -59.44
C MET A 3 -25.82 51.07 -59.07
N GLN A 4 -25.82 50.16 -60.01
CA GLN A 4 -26.02 48.71 -59.76
C GLN A 4 -24.71 47.93 -59.53
N SER A 5 -23.54 48.48 -59.79
CA SER A 5 -22.30 47.74 -59.61
C SER A 5 -21.71 47.76 -58.18
N LEU A 6 -22.23 48.66 -57.33
CA LEU A 6 -21.75 48.79 -55.94
C LEU A 6 -22.43 47.90 -54.92
N LYS A 7 -23.56 47.27 -55.33
CA LYS A 7 -24.31 46.42 -54.38
C LYS A 7 -23.82 44.96 -54.25
N LYS A 8 -23.08 44.48 -55.29
CA LYS A 8 -22.61 43.08 -55.27
C LYS A 8 -21.43 42.79 -54.32
N PRO A 9 -20.42 43.69 -54.23
CA PRO A 9 -19.33 43.40 -53.22
C PRO A 9 -19.76 43.60 -51.79
N MET A 10 -20.78 44.40 -51.51
CA MET A 10 -21.27 44.62 -50.14
C MET A 10 -22.10 43.46 -49.61
N LEU A 11 -22.80 42.73 -50.49
CA LEU A 11 -23.54 41.52 -50.10
C LEU A 11 -22.63 40.32 -49.85
N ALA A 12 -21.52 40.22 -50.64
CA ALA A 12 -20.52 39.17 -50.44
C ALA A 12 -19.71 39.37 -49.18
N SER A 13 -19.38 40.61 -48.81
CA SER A 13 -18.69 40.91 -47.54
C SER A 13 -19.60 40.71 -46.30
N LEU A 14 -20.90 40.92 -46.42
CA LEU A 14 -21.85 40.63 -45.34
C LEU A 14 -22.06 39.13 -45.16
N LEU A 15 -22.03 38.32 -46.21
CA LEU A 15 -22.10 36.86 -46.12
C LEU A 15 -20.80 36.23 -45.54
N VAL A 16 -19.62 36.77 -45.86
CA VAL A 16 -18.35 36.32 -45.27
C VAL A 16 -18.26 36.74 -43.79
N ALA A 17 -18.78 37.93 -43.43
CA ALA A 17 -18.84 38.34 -42.05
C ALA A 17 -19.82 37.48 -41.21
N ALA A 18 -20.92 36.99 -41.82
CA ALA A 18 -21.86 36.08 -41.14
C ALA A 18 -21.27 34.67 -40.90
N PHE A 19 -20.34 34.20 -41.76
CA PHE A 19 -19.62 32.95 -41.56
C PHE A 19 -18.49 33.05 -40.54
N LEU A 20 -17.94 34.22 -40.27
CA LEU A 20 -16.87 34.44 -39.30
C LEU A 20 -17.40 34.62 -37.86
N VAL A 21 -18.66 34.89 -37.67
CA VAL A 21 -19.27 35.01 -36.34
C VAL A 21 -19.67 33.63 -35.77
N GLY A 22 -19.65 32.55 -36.57
CA GLY A 22 -20.00 31.20 -36.16
C GLY A 22 -18.93 30.44 -35.38
N CYS A 23 -17.67 30.92 -35.32
CA CYS A 23 -16.56 30.30 -34.57
C CYS A 23 -16.18 31.08 -33.31
N GLY A 24 -17.12 31.74 -32.67
CA GLY A 24 -16.93 32.12 -31.26
C GLY A 24 -16.78 30.85 -30.46
N LYS A 25 -15.62 30.65 -29.82
CA LYS A 25 -15.45 29.67 -28.76
C LYS A 25 -16.60 29.90 -27.73
N LYS A 26 -17.73 29.23 -27.91
CA LYS A 26 -18.63 28.95 -26.81
C LYS A 26 -17.78 28.20 -25.83
N GLY A 27 -17.31 28.85 -24.78
CA GLY A 27 -16.74 28.15 -23.64
C GLY A 27 -17.75 27.06 -23.32
N SER A 28 -17.36 25.81 -23.49
CA SER A 28 -18.24 24.70 -23.18
C SER A 28 -18.67 24.91 -21.73
N ASP A 29 -19.96 25.17 -21.54
CA ASP A 29 -20.52 25.25 -20.19
C ASP A 29 -20.16 23.94 -19.50
N LYS A 30 -19.42 24.03 -18.40
CA LYS A 30 -18.98 22.85 -17.65
C LYS A 30 -20.14 21.96 -17.24
N ASN A 31 -21.33 22.47 -17.27
CA ASN A 31 -22.57 21.77 -16.92
C ASN A 31 -23.33 21.26 -18.14
N THR A 32 -22.72 21.21 -19.32
CA THR A 32 -23.33 20.63 -20.51
C THR A 32 -22.47 19.47 -21.02
N SER A 33 -23.10 18.33 -21.25
CA SER A 33 -22.45 17.14 -21.80
C SER A 33 -21.96 17.41 -23.22
N SER A 34 -20.68 17.20 -23.47
CA SER A 34 -20.10 17.27 -24.81
C SER A 34 -20.52 16.09 -25.70
N ALA A 35 -21.01 15.00 -25.12
CA ALA A 35 -21.45 13.82 -25.86
C ALA A 35 -22.90 13.91 -26.31
N THR A 36 -23.78 14.42 -25.44
CA THR A 36 -25.24 14.41 -25.68
C THR A 36 -25.87 15.80 -25.79
N GLY A 37 -25.16 16.86 -25.40
CA GLY A 37 -25.69 18.21 -25.31
C GLY A 37 -26.64 18.46 -24.14
N TRP A 38 -26.89 17.44 -23.31
CA TRP A 38 -27.80 17.58 -22.16
C TRP A 38 -27.11 18.27 -20.99
N LYS A 39 -27.92 18.90 -20.13
CA LYS A 39 -27.39 19.52 -18.92
C LYS A 39 -26.94 18.45 -17.92
N ILE A 40 -25.73 18.60 -17.40
CA ILE A 40 -25.18 17.87 -16.26
C ILE A 40 -25.51 18.64 -14.98
N ASN A 41 -25.81 17.97 -13.89
CA ASN A 41 -26.16 18.59 -12.60
C ASN A 41 -27.44 19.45 -12.66
N ALA A 42 -28.43 19.05 -13.46
CA ALA A 42 -29.70 19.73 -13.50
C ALA A 42 -30.44 19.52 -12.16
N LYS A 43 -31.19 20.55 -11.73
CA LYS A 43 -31.99 20.50 -10.48
C LYS A 43 -33.13 19.49 -10.55
N GLU A 44 -33.59 19.24 -11.74
CA GLU A 44 -34.70 18.33 -12.07
C GLU A 44 -34.26 16.86 -12.07
N GLY A 45 -32.98 16.57 -11.84
CA GLY A 45 -32.42 15.23 -11.86
C GLY A 45 -31.51 14.98 -13.07
N GLY A 46 -31.33 13.71 -13.42
CA GLY A 46 -30.40 13.29 -14.49
C GLY A 46 -28.98 13.02 -13.99
N PHE A 47 -28.01 13.13 -14.88
CA PHE A 47 -26.62 12.83 -14.56
C PHE A 47 -26.00 13.89 -13.63
N GLN A 48 -25.61 13.45 -12.43
CA GLN A 48 -24.97 14.27 -11.41
C GLN A 48 -23.50 13.90 -11.33
N TYR A 49 -22.61 14.88 -11.48
CA TYR A 49 -21.18 14.66 -11.50
C TYR A 49 -20.42 15.88 -10.98
N ASN A 50 -19.36 15.67 -10.22
CA ASN A 50 -18.52 16.79 -9.76
C ASN A 50 -17.66 17.34 -10.90
N THR A 51 -18.12 18.42 -11.53
CA THR A 51 -17.39 19.12 -12.60
C THR A 51 -16.32 20.09 -12.08
N ASN A 52 -16.24 20.30 -10.78
CA ASN A 52 -15.32 21.24 -10.13
C ASN A 52 -14.17 20.55 -9.38
N PHE A 53 -14.01 19.23 -9.54
CA PHE A 53 -12.89 18.52 -8.95
C PHE A 53 -11.57 19.09 -9.49
N LYS A 54 -10.71 19.53 -8.58
CA LYS A 54 -9.43 20.13 -8.95
C LYS A 54 -8.29 19.14 -8.89
N GLU A 55 -8.11 18.55 -7.74
CA GLU A 55 -6.99 17.67 -7.46
C GLU A 55 -7.27 16.88 -6.16
N GLN A 56 -6.74 15.66 -6.10
CA GLN A 56 -6.79 14.87 -4.87
C GLN A 56 -6.06 15.62 -3.75
N ILE A 57 -6.70 15.73 -2.59
CA ILE A 57 -6.06 16.29 -1.41
C ILE A 57 -5.01 15.33 -0.85
N THR A 58 -3.94 15.89 -0.31
CA THR A 58 -2.93 15.09 0.37
C THR A 58 -3.48 14.57 1.68
N GLY A 59 -3.39 13.26 1.91
CA GLY A 59 -3.78 12.67 3.19
C GLY A 59 -2.84 13.08 4.33
N PRO A 60 -3.29 13.04 5.59
CA PRO A 60 -2.46 13.34 6.74
C PRO A 60 -1.15 12.54 6.75
N GLY A 61 -0.03 13.19 7.05
CA GLY A 61 1.29 12.57 7.16
C GLY A 61 1.97 12.23 5.83
N LEU A 62 1.30 12.43 4.70
CA LEU A 62 1.81 12.04 3.39
C LEU A 62 2.53 13.19 2.67
N VAL A 63 3.52 12.83 1.87
CA VAL A 63 4.23 13.70 0.91
C VAL A 63 3.95 13.20 -0.50
N PHE A 64 3.78 14.13 -1.43
CA PHE A 64 3.60 13.81 -2.85
C PHE A 64 4.92 13.39 -3.50
N VAL A 65 4.93 12.22 -4.11
CA VAL A 65 6.03 11.69 -4.92
C VAL A 65 5.62 11.72 -6.38
N GLU A 66 6.30 12.56 -7.18
CA GLU A 66 6.04 12.62 -8.62
C GLU A 66 6.58 11.38 -9.31
N GLY A 67 5.74 10.70 -10.07
CA GLY A 67 6.09 9.47 -10.77
C GLY A 67 7.07 9.70 -11.93
N GLY A 68 7.69 8.62 -12.36
CA GLY A 68 8.65 8.63 -13.46
C GLY A 68 9.23 7.26 -13.73
N THR A 69 10.16 7.20 -14.65
CA THR A 69 10.90 5.98 -14.99
C THR A 69 12.28 6.00 -14.34
N PHE A 70 12.69 4.89 -13.78
CA PHE A 70 14.00 4.75 -13.17
C PHE A 70 14.55 3.33 -13.34
N THR A 71 15.84 3.17 -13.11
CA THR A 71 16.45 1.84 -13.03
C THR A 71 16.42 1.36 -11.58
N MET A 72 15.61 0.34 -11.33
CA MET A 72 15.54 -0.35 -10.06
C MET A 72 16.65 -1.40 -10.00
N GLY A 73 17.16 -1.65 -8.81
CA GLY A 73 18.14 -2.72 -8.57
C GLY A 73 19.56 -2.23 -8.38
N LYS A 74 20.48 -3.20 -8.20
CA LYS A 74 21.91 -2.94 -7.97
C LYS A 74 22.58 -2.60 -9.30
N VAL A 75 22.87 -1.33 -9.47
CA VAL A 75 23.55 -0.82 -10.67
C VAL A 75 25.07 -0.87 -10.52
N GLN A 76 25.56 -0.90 -9.29
CA GLN A 76 26.99 -0.97 -8.94
C GLN A 76 27.16 -1.74 -7.62
N ASP A 77 28.27 -2.44 -7.52
CA ASP A 77 28.78 -3.02 -6.27
C ASP A 77 27.89 -4.10 -5.62
N ASP A 78 27.52 -5.14 -6.37
CA ASP A 78 27.01 -6.37 -5.77
C ASP A 78 28.17 -7.18 -5.17
N VAL A 79 28.71 -6.69 -4.05
CA VAL A 79 29.89 -7.26 -3.37
C VAL A 79 29.60 -8.67 -2.85
N MET A 80 28.34 -8.97 -2.54
CA MET A 80 27.94 -10.27 -2.02
C MET A 80 27.69 -11.31 -3.12
N HIS A 81 27.63 -10.87 -4.38
CA HIS A 81 27.33 -11.71 -5.54
C HIS A 81 26.08 -12.59 -5.35
N ASP A 82 25.05 -12.04 -4.72
CA ASP A 82 23.81 -12.77 -4.46
C ASP A 82 22.84 -12.78 -5.65
N TRP A 83 23.08 -11.97 -6.67
CA TRP A 83 22.34 -11.90 -7.95
C TRP A 83 20.82 -11.82 -7.79
N ASN A 84 20.36 -11.28 -6.67
CA ASN A 84 18.94 -11.26 -6.33
C ASN A 84 18.20 -10.01 -6.80
N ASN A 85 18.91 -9.05 -7.40
CA ASN A 85 18.37 -7.74 -7.75
C ASN A 85 19.00 -7.16 -9.03
N THR A 86 18.82 -7.85 -10.15
CA THR A 86 19.28 -7.39 -11.47
C THR A 86 18.66 -6.05 -11.81
N PRO A 87 19.43 -5.07 -12.36
CA PRO A 87 18.90 -3.78 -12.77
C PRO A 87 17.82 -3.94 -13.83
N SER A 88 16.67 -3.28 -13.62
CA SER A 88 15.60 -3.24 -14.60
C SER A 88 14.95 -1.86 -14.64
N GLN A 89 14.49 -1.45 -15.83
CA GLN A 89 13.73 -0.21 -15.96
C GLN A 89 12.31 -0.40 -15.46
N GLN A 90 11.89 0.47 -14.53
CA GLN A 90 10.54 0.48 -13.97
C GLN A 90 9.90 1.84 -14.15
N HIS A 91 8.61 1.85 -14.40
CA HIS A 91 7.79 3.05 -14.42
C HIS A 91 6.92 3.10 -13.18
N VAL A 92 7.02 4.19 -12.43
CA VAL A 92 6.22 4.44 -11.23
C VAL A 92 5.24 5.56 -11.51
N GLN A 93 3.97 5.33 -11.23
CA GLN A 93 2.96 6.39 -11.26
C GLN A 93 3.16 7.34 -10.07
N SER A 94 2.67 8.57 -10.19
CA SER A 94 2.68 9.49 -9.06
C SER A 94 1.83 8.94 -7.91
N PHE A 95 2.33 9.07 -6.69
CA PHE A 95 1.68 8.56 -5.48
C PHE A 95 2.01 9.44 -4.28
N TYR A 96 1.51 9.08 -3.12
CA TYR A 96 1.84 9.70 -1.86
C TYR A 96 2.51 8.68 -0.95
N MET A 97 3.45 9.11 -0.13
CA MET A 97 4.16 8.27 0.83
C MET A 97 4.29 9.01 2.17
N ASP A 98 4.29 8.29 3.27
CA ASP A 98 4.53 8.87 4.59
C ASP A 98 5.88 9.59 4.61
N GLU A 99 5.87 10.79 5.17
CA GLU A 99 7.06 11.62 5.32
C GLU A 99 8.14 10.92 6.14
N THR A 100 7.72 10.15 7.15
CA THR A 100 8.57 9.39 8.08
C THR A 100 8.10 7.94 8.16
N GLU A 101 8.85 7.11 8.85
CA GLU A 101 8.40 5.84 9.39
C GLU A 101 7.18 6.06 10.31
N VAL A 102 6.32 5.05 10.45
CA VAL A 102 5.21 5.09 11.42
C VAL A 102 5.80 5.09 12.82
N THR A 103 5.42 6.06 13.64
CA THR A 103 5.95 6.23 15.00
C THR A 103 5.17 5.41 16.04
N ASN A 104 5.79 5.19 17.20
CA ASN A 104 5.13 4.57 18.35
C ASN A 104 3.82 5.28 18.71
N LYS A 105 3.80 6.62 18.69
CA LYS A 105 2.61 7.42 18.96
C LYS A 105 1.48 7.12 17.97
N MET A 106 1.77 7.05 16.67
CA MET A 106 0.78 6.72 15.65
C MET A 106 0.23 5.31 15.84
N TYR A 107 1.11 4.37 16.18
CA TYR A 107 0.69 2.99 16.40
C TYR A 107 -0.09 2.82 17.70
N MET A 108 0.27 3.56 18.74
CA MET A 108 -0.49 3.60 20.00
C MET A 108 -1.90 4.17 19.82
N GLU A 109 -2.09 5.15 18.93
CA GLU A 109 -3.43 5.66 18.56
C GLU A 109 -4.29 4.54 17.96
N TYR A 110 -3.72 3.68 17.13
CA TYR A 110 -4.39 2.50 16.60
C TYR A 110 -4.79 1.51 17.69
N LEU A 111 -3.85 1.19 18.60
CA LEU A 111 -4.10 0.27 19.70
C LEU A 111 -5.15 0.81 20.68
N ASP A 112 -5.13 2.09 20.97
CA ASP A 112 -6.11 2.75 21.83
C ASP A 112 -7.51 2.69 21.21
N TRP A 113 -7.62 3.01 19.92
CA TRP A 113 -8.88 2.86 19.19
C TRP A 113 -9.40 1.42 19.22
N LEU A 114 -8.54 0.43 18.99
CA LEU A 114 -8.95 -0.98 19.08
C LEU A 114 -9.46 -1.34 20.47
N LYS A 115 -8.79 -0.85 21.51
CA LYS A 115 -9.20 -1.12 22.90
C LYS A 115 -10.53 -0.48 23.25
N GLN A 116 -10.80 0.72 22.73
CA GLN A 116 -12.07 1.42 22.95
C GLN A 116 -13.24 0.77 22.23
N VAL A 117 -13.05 0.41 20.97
CA VAL A 117 -14.12 -0.13 20.11
C VAL A 117 -14.33 -1.63 20.34
N PHE A 118 -13.24 -2.37 20.57
CA PHE A 118 -13.24 -3.81 20.79
C PHE A 118 -12.57 -4.13 22.14
N PRO A 119 -13.25 -3.93 23.26
CA PRO A 119 -12.66 -4.15 24.57
C PRO A 119 -12.13 -5.58 24.74
N PRO A 120 -10.82 -5.78 25.02
CA PRO A 120 -10.26 -7.12 25.15
C PRO A 120 -10.72 -7.85 26.41
N GLU A 121 -11.31 -7.13 27.35
CA GLU A 121 -11.84 -7.62 28.63
C GLU A 121 -13.36 -7.87 28.58
N ASP A 122 -13.92 -8.01 27.39
CA ASP A 122 -15.33 -8.37 27.20
C ASP A 122 -15.63 -9.70 27.91
N LYS A 123 -16.85 -9.80 28.48
CA LYS A 123 -17.28 -10.94 29.31
C LYS A 123 -17.11 -12.31 28.64
N ASP A 124 -17.26 -12.32 27.31
CA ASP A 124 -17.18 -13.53 26.50
C ASP A 124 -15.80 -13.71 25.84
N GLY A 125 -14.88 -12.76 26.01
CA GLY A 125 -13.54 -12.78 25.44
C GLY A 125 -13.51 -12.69 23.88
N HIS A 126 -14.60 -12.26 23.29
CA HIS A 126 -14.82 -12.23 21.83
C HIS A 126 -13.78 -11.38 21.08
N TYR A 127 -13.42 -10.22 21.65
CA TYR A 127 -12.55 -9.24 20.99
C TYR A 127 -11.08 -9.34 21.40
N LYS A 128 -10.77 -10.22 22.36
CA LYS A 128 -9.41 -10.35 22.91
C LYS A 128 -8.35 -10.52 21.81
N ASN A 129 -8.63 -11.36 20.84
CA ASN A 129 -7.67 -11.68 19.77
C ASN A 129 -7.51 -10.54 18.73
N ILE A 130 -8.44 -9.60 18.64
CA ILE A 130 -8.27 -8.39 17.82
C ILE A 130 -7.13 -7.55 18.39
N TYR A 131 -7.21 -7.21 19.68
CA TYR A 131 -6.21 -6.40 20.35
C TYR A 131 -4.86 -7.12 20.45
N LEU A 132 -4.83 -8.38 20.90
CA LEU A 132 -3.61 -9.17 21.03
C LEU A 132 -2.96 -9.42 19.66
N GLY A 133 -3.74 -9.61 18.61
CA GLY A 133 -3.26 -9.74 17.25
C GLY A 133 -2.55 -8.47 16.74
N ALA A 134 -3.05 -7.29 17.11
CA ALA A 134 -2.48 -6.01 16.74
C ALA A 134 -1.28 -5.56 17.61
N LEU A 135 -1.12 -6.09 18.81
CA LEU A 135 -0.08 -5.66 19.75
C LEU A 135 1.32 -6.03 19.22
N PRO A 136 2.26 -5.06 19.11
CA PRO A 136 3.64 -5.35 18.73
C PRO A 136 4.30 -6.33 19.71
N ASP A 137 5.21 -7.14 19.20
CA ASP A 137 6.03 -8.00 20.04
C ASP A 137 7.16 -7.19 20.69
N THR A 138 6.98 -6.84 21.94
CA THR A 138 7.99 -6.06 22.69
C THR A 138 9.15 -6.93 23.17
N LEU A 139 9.01 -8.26 23.18
CA LEU A 139 10.07 -9.18 23.59
C LEU A 139 11.25 -9.19 22.60
N VAL A 140 11.08 -8.63 21.41
CA VAL A 140 12.15 -8.47 20.40
C VAL A 140 13.36 -7.71 20.95
N TRP A 141 13.16 -6.86 21.98
CA TRP A 141 14.22 -6.12 22.63
C TRP A 141 15.05 -6.98 23.61
N ARG A 142 14.54 -8.12 24.03
CA ARG A 142 15.21 -8.98 24.99
C ARG A 142 16.43 -9.65 24.37
N SER A 143 17.57 -9.44 24.96
CA SER A 143 18.83 -10.07 24.55
C SER A 143 19.53 -10.72 25.74
N PRO A 144 20.03 -11.96 25.63
CA PRO A 144 20.70 -12.65 26.73
C PRO A 144 21.98 -11.94 27.23
N LEU A 145 22.61 -11.15 26.36
CA LEU A 145 23.88 -10.47 26.64
C LEU A 145 23.72 -8.95 26.83
N SER A 146 22.50 -8.47 26.97
CA SER A 146 22.21 -7.03 27.03
C SER A 146 21.18 -6.72 28.10
N ALA A 147 21.32 -5.61 28.79
CA ALA A 147 20.40 -5.13 29.82
C ALA A 147 19.19 -4.36 29.23
N ASN A 148 18.61 -4.85 28.13
CA ASN A 148 17.56 -4.17 27.37
C ASN A 148 16.14 -4.40 27.92
N GLU A 149 15.97 -4.95 29.11
CA GLU A 149 14.66 -5.24 29.69
C GLU A 149 13.80 -3.95 29.85
N THR A 150 14.43 -2.82 30.08
CA THR A 150 13.76 -1.51 30.10
C THR A 150 13.05 -1.21 28.78
N MET A 151 13.68 -1.56 27.65
CA MET A 151 13.11 -1.34 26.31
C MET A 151 11.87 -2.22 26.05
N VAL A 152 11.82 -3.42 26.63
CA VAL A 152 10.66 -4.32 26.53
C VAL A 152 9.40 -3.62 27.06
N ASN A 153 9.52 -2.89 28.17
CA ASN A 153 8.39 -2.24 28.82
C ASN A 153 8.12 -0.82 28.29
N GLU A 154 9.18 -0.07 28.00
CA GLU A 154 9.10 1.38 27.81
C GLU A 154 9.07 1.82 26.35
N TYR A 155 9.75 1.11 25.45
CA TYR A 155 9.96 1.60 24.08
C TYR A 155 8.66 1.95 23.34
N LEU A 156 7.64 1.11 23.43
CA LEU A 156 6.35 1.38 22.77
C LEU A 156 5.52 2.42 23.53
N ARG A 157 5.60 2.45 24.86
CA ARG A 157 4.59 3.13 25.70
C ARG A 157 5.06 4.45 26.31
N HIS A 158 6.37 4.58 26.55
CA HIS A 158 6.89 5.76 27.25
C HIS A 158 6.94 6.97 26.30
N PRO A 159 6.48 8.15 26.74
CA PRO A 159 6.43 9.36 25.90
C PRO A 159 7.78 9.80 25.31
N ALA A 160 8.89 9.44 25.94
CA ALA A 160 10.23 9.71 25.43
C ALA A 160 10.47 9.08 24.04
N TYR A 161 9.83 7.93 23.76
CA TYR A 161 9.94 7.21 22.52
C TYR A 161 8.74 7.44 21.58
N ALA A 162 7.87 8.39 21.87
CA ALA A 162 6.66 8.64 21.09
C ALA A 162 6.93 8.90 19.60
N GLU A 163 7.99 9.64 19.30
CA GLU A 163 8.41 10.01 17.94
C GLU A 163 9.51 9.07 17.37
N TYR A 164 9.73 7.92 17.99
CA TYR A 164 10.60 6.87 17.46
C TYR A 164 9.80 5.91 16.58
N PRO A 165 10.42 5.25 15.59
CA PRO A 165 9.71 4.31 14.73
C PRO A 165 9.17 3.12 15.53
N VAL A 166 7.99 2.67 15.18
CA VAL A 166 7.45 1.44 15.77
C VAL A 166 8.22 0.22 15.26
N VAL A 167 8.58 -0.66 16.18
CA VAL A 167 9.23 -1.96 15.89
C VAL A 167 8.51 -3.10 16.62
N GLY A 168 8.90 -4.33 16.34
CA GLY A 168 8.19 -5.50 16.88
C GLY A 168 6.87 -5.76 16.15
N VAL A 169 6.67 -5.14 14.99
CA VAL A 169 5.49 -5.31 14.13
C VAL A 169 5.79 -6.24 12.98
N ASN A 170 4.89 -7.18 12.73
CA ASN A 170 4.96 -8.03 11.56
C ASN A 170 4.23 -7.41 10.35
N TRP A 171 4.39 -8.01 9.18
CA TRP A 171 3.82 -7.48 7.94
C TRP A 171 2.28 -7.41 7.97
N VAL A 172 1.61 -8.38 8.59
CA VAL A 172 0.15 -8.40 8.71
C VAL A 172 -0.34 -7.25 9.58
N GLN A 173 0.33 -6.99 10.70
CA GLN A 173 0.03 -5.86 11.58
C GLN A 173 0.20 -4.52 10.87
N ALA A 174 1.25 -4.36 10.06
CA ALA A 174 1.49 -3.17 9.27
C ALA A 174 0.38 -2.93 8.22
N THR A 175 -0.11 -4.00 7.57
CA THR A 175 -1.24 -3.90 6.63
C THR A 175 -2.56 -3.58 7.33
N GLN A 176 -2.80 -4.15 8.50
CA GLN A 176 -4.00 -3.86 9.31
C GLN A 176 -4.02 -2.41 9.81
N PHE A 177 -2.88 -1.90 10.26
CA PHE A 177 -2.74 -0.47 10.60
C PHE A 177 -3.08 0.42 9.41
N SER A 178 -2.58 0.10 8.22
CA SER A 178 -2.84 0.88 7.01
C SER A 178 -4.34 0.91 6.65
N SER A 179 -5.02 -0.23 6.77
CA SER A 179 -6.47 -0.34 6.58
C SER A 179 -7.26 0.46 7.62
N TRP A 180 -6.90 0.37 8.90
CA TRP A 180 -7.49 1.18 9.97
C TRP A 180 -7.33 2.67 9.67
N ARG A 181 -6.13 3.11 9.31
CA ARG A 181 -5.83 4.51 8.98
C ARG A 181 -6.69 5.01 7.82
N THR A 182 -6.88 4.19 6.79
CA THR A 182 -7.78 4.50 5.66
C THR A 182 -9.18 4.84 6.15
N ASN A 183 -9.73 3.99 7.00
CA ASN A 183 -11.07 4.17 7.53
C ASN A 183 -11.19 5.43 8.39
N ARG A 184 -10.23 5.66 9.30
CA ARG A 184 -10.26 6.84 10.19
C ARG A 184 -10.09 8.15 9.43
N VAL A 185 -9.21 8.19 8.43
CA VAL A 185 -8.99 9.39 7.61
C VAL A 185 -10.23 9.72 6.78
N ASN A 186 -10.81 8.74 6.11
CA ASN A 186 -12.00 8.96 5.29
C ASN A 186 -13.23 9.32 6.14
N GLU A 187 -13.41 8.70 7.29
CA GLU A 187 -14.44 9.09 8.26
C GLU A 187 -14.27 10.55 8.69
N SER A 188 -13.05 10.98 9.02
CA SER A 188 -12.76 12.37 9.38
C SER A 188 -13.06 13.36 8.25
N ILE A 189 -12.80 12.97 7.00
CA ILE A 189 -13.11 13.79 5.83
C ILE A 189 -14.63 13.93 5.67
N LEU A 190 -15.36 12.82 5.77
CA LEU A 190 -16.83 12.82 5.67
C LEU A 190 -17.49 13.61 6.81
N GLU A 191 -16.92 13.57 8.02
CA GLU A 191 -17.34 14.38 9.16
C GLU A 191 -17.13 15.88 8.88
N LYS A 192 -15.93 16.27 8.39
CA LYS A 192 -15.63 17.67 8.03
C LYS A 192 -16.52 18.18 6.90
N ASP A 193 -16.84 17.34 5.94
CA ASP A 193 -17.72 17.68 4.82
C ASP A 193 -19.21 17.65 5.19
N GLY A 194 -19.57 17.19 6.39
CA GLY A 194 -20.92 17.17 6.92
C GLY A 194 -21.80 16.02 6.42
N TYR A 195 -21.22 14.97 5.83
CA TYR A 195 -21.95 13.72 5.53
C TYR A 195 -22.13 12.86 6.78
N ILE A 196 -21.19 12.92 7.71
CA ILE A 196 -21.25 12.25 9.02
C ILE A 196 -21.40 13.32 10.09
N GLN A 197 -22.08 13.00 11.18
CA GLN A 197 -22.27 13.89 12.32
C GLN A 197 -20.94 14.11 13.03
N GLN A 198 -20.70 15.34 13.45
CA GLN A 198 -19.48 15.69 14.17
C GLN A 198 -19.41 14.97 15.52
N GLY A 199 -18.26 14.34 15.80
CA GLY A 199 -18.02 13.58 17.04
C GLY A 199 -18.50 12.12 16.98
N SER A 200 -19.00 11.64 15.85
CA SER A 200 -19.46 10.25 15.65
C SER A 200 -18.40 9.23 16.03
N ARG A 201 -17.13 9.52 15.76
CA ARG A 201 -15.97 8.66 16.08
C ARG A 201 -15.82 8.31 17.56
N TYR A 202 -16.43 9.09 18.46
CA TYR A 202 -16.40 8.83 19.90
C TYR A 202 -17.60 8.00 20.40
N GLN A 203 -18.56 7.74 19.51
CA GLN A 203 -19.81 7.04 19.82
C GLN A 203 -19.85 5.63 19.20
N VAL A 204 -18.82 5.25 18.44
CA VAL A 204 -18.74 3.93 17.79
C VAL A 204 -18.39 2.84 18.80
N ASP A 205 -18.99 1.69 18.59
CA ASP A 205 -18.74 0.45 19.33
C ASP A 205 -18.46 -0.70 18.33
N ALA A 206 -18.30 -1.92 18.83
CA ALA A 206 -18.04 -3.08 17.99
C ALA A 206 -19.11 -3.36 16.94
N GLU A 207 -20.36 -2.96 17.19
CA GLU A 207 -21.48 -3.16 16.27
C GLU A 207 -21.66 -2.00 15.30
N SER A 208 -21.14 -0.81 15.62
CA SER A 208 -21.37 0.43 14.88
C SER A 208 -20.11 1.07 14.30
N THR A 209 -19.16 0.27 13.85
CA THR A 209 -17.89 0.76 13.25
C THR A 209 -18.09 1.31 11.84
N PHE A 210 -17.23 2.27 11.47
CA PHE A 210 -17.13 2.78 10.12
C PHE A 210 -16.05 2.04 9.31
N SER A 211 -16.41 1.65 8.09
CA SER A 211 -15.48 1.16 7.07
C SER A 211 -15.71 1.88 5.75
N THR A 212 -14.65 2.35 5.12
CA THR A 212 -14.71 3.04 3.81
C THR A 212 -15.31 2.15 2.73
N ASP A 213 -14.90 0.88 2.68
CA ASP A 213 -15.41 -0.09 1.70
C ASP A 213 -16.90 -0.34 1.87
N THR A 214 -17.36 -0.49 3.11
CA THR A 214 -18.78 -0.68 3.42
C THR A 214 -19.57 0.55 3.06
N TYR A 215 -19.08 1.74 3.40
CA TYR A 215 -19.73 3.00 3.08
C TYR A 215 -19.88 3.24 1.57
N LEU A 216 -18.90 2.82 0.77
CA LEU A 216 -18.93 2.99 -0.70
C LEU A 216 -19.81 1.95 -1.42
N ASN A 217 -19.85 0.73 -0.92
CA ASN A 217 -20.51 -0.39 -1.60
C ASN A 217 -21.90 -0.71 -1.05
N THR A 218 -22.09 -0.58 0.26
CA THR A 218 -23.36 -0.85 0.96
C THR A 218 -23.58 0.20 2.06
N PRO A 219 -23.76 1.46 1.68
CA PRO A 219 -23.78 2.57 2.64
C PRO A 219 -24.85 2.40 3.74
N GLU A 220 -25.95 1.72 3.44
CA GLU A 220 -27.01 1.40 4.40
C GLU A 220 -26.56 0.47 5.54
N ASN A 221 -25.48 -0.29 5.34
CA ASN A 221 -24.92 -1.20 6.34
C ASN A 221 -23.80 -0.55 7.19
N SER A 222 -23.41 0.69 6.87
CA SER A 222 -22.44 1.42 7.66
C SER A 222 -22.94 1.65 9.08
N TYR A 223 -22.02 1.72 10.05
CA TYR A 223 -22.36 1.88 11.46
C TYR A 223 -23.38 0.85 11.98
N GLY A 224 -23.28 -0.41 11.52
CA GLY A 224 -24.18 -1.48 11.95
C GLY A 224 -25.65 -1.21 11.60
N ARG A 225 -25.91 -0.57 10.46
CA ARG A 225 -27.25 -0.13 9.98
C ARG A 225 -27.85 1.07 10.75
N LYS A 226 -27.07 1.69 11.63
CA LYS A 226 -27.51 2.89 12.39
C LYS A 226 -27.15 4.20 11.66
N VAL A 227 -27.08 4.18 10.33
CA VAL A 227 -26.58 5.32 9.53
C VAL A 227 -27.36 6.60 9.78
N SER A 228 -28.66 6.52 10.02
CA SER A 228 -29.51 7.68 10.31
C SER A 228 -29.10 8.41 11.61
N GLU A 229 -28.60 7.68 12.59
CA GLU A 229 -28.12 8.23 13.87
C GLU A 229 -26.79 8.98 13.70
N PHE A 230 -25.97 8.54 12.74
CA PHE A 230 -24.68 9.10 12.43
C PHE A 230 -24.69 10.07 11.23
N ALA A 231 -25.87 10.31 10.62
CA ALA A 231 -25.99 11.17 9.45
C ALA A 231 -25.76 12.65 9.80
N GLY A 232 -24.87 13.30 9.03
CA GLY A 232 -24.60 14.72 9.15
C GLY A 232 -25.62 15.59 8.42
N LYS A 233 -25.54 16.89 8.59
CA LYS A 233 -26.47 17.88 8.00
C LYS A 233 -26.54 17.81 6.48
N LYS A 234 -25.45 17.47 5.80
CA LYS A 234 -25.40 17.35 4.33
C LYS A 234 -25.99 16.03 3.84
N ALA A 235 -25.93 14.99 4.67
CA ALA A 235 -26.47 13.69 4.37
C ALA A 235 -28.00 13.63 4.53
N THR A 236 -28.59 14.46 5.36
CA THR A 236 -30.03 14.47 5.60
C THR A 236 -30.71 15.44 4.64
N ASN A 237 -31.57 14.93 3.75
CA ASN A 237 -32.37 15.77 2.87
C ASN A 237 -33.62 16.28 3.60
N LYS A 238 -34.39 17.17 2.94
CA LYS A 238 -35.59 17.79 3.52
C LYS A 238 -36.71 16.77 3.90
N ASP A 239 -36.65 15.60 3.25
CA ASP A 239 -37.65 14.53 3.44
C ASP A 239 -37.18 13.49 4.48
N GLY A 240 -36.03 13.75 5.16
CA GLY A 240 -35.49 12.85 6.17
C GLY A 240 -34.70 11.63 5.61
N ASN A 241 -34.60 11.53 4.28
CA ASN A 241 -33.84 10.44 3.66
C ASN A 241 -32.32 10.71 3.73
N VAL A 242 -31.53 9.67 4.01
CA VAL A 242 -30.08 9.76 4.06
C VAL A 242 -29.49 9.68 2.65
N THR A 243 -28.65 10.65 2.32
CA THR A 243 -27.86 10.69 1.10
C THR A 243 -26.39 10.46 1.46
N TYR A 244 -25.68 9.70 0.62
CA TYR A 244 -24.30 9.30 0.88
C TYR A 244 -23.35 10.01 -0.08
N ALA A 245 -22.13 10.27 0.38
CA ALA A 245 -21.06 10.73 -0.50
C ALA A 245 -20.71 9.61 -1.50
N LYS A 246 -20.76 9.95 -2.78
CA LYS A 246 -20.42 9.00 -3.85
C LYS A 246 -18.93 9.15 -4.22
N GLN A 247 -18.34 8.08 -4.71
CA GLN A 247 -16.97 8.12 -5.23
C GLN A 247 -16.80 9.17 -6.36
N THR A 248 -17.86 9.43 -7.14
CA THR A 248 -17.89 10.44 -8.21
C THR A 248 -17.74 11.88 -7.70
N GLU A 249 -17.92 12.13 -6.41
CA GLU A 249 -17.70 13.45 -5.81
C GLU A 249 -16.24 13.74 -5.54
N GLY A 250 -15.38 12.70 -5.51
CA GLY A 250 -13.93 12.82 -5.31
C GLY A 250 -13.52 13.26 -3.90
N ILE A 251 -14.38 13.06 -2.89
CA ILE A 251 -14.12 13.44 -1.49
C ILE A 251 -13.30 12.38 -0.79
N ILE A 252 -13.65 11.11 -1.01
CA ILE A 252 -13.05 9.96 -0.36
C ILE A 252 -11.67 9.69 -0.96
N LEU A 253 -10.67 9.56 -0.10
CA LEU A 253 -9.31 9.24 -0.50
C LEU A 253 -9.13 7.74 -0.78
N PRO A 254 -8.21 7.39 -1.68
CA PRO A 254 -7.73 6.01 -1.84
C PRO A 254 -7.19 5.44 -0.53
N GLU A 255 -7.04 4.13 -0.50
CA GLU A 255 -6.52 3.43 0.67
C GLU A 255 -5.07 3.79 0.99
N TYR A 256 -4.77 3.90 2.28
CA TYR A 256 -3.41 3.77 2.79
C TYR A 256 -3.02 2.30 2.74
N ARG A 257 -1.84 2.03 2.26
CA ARG A 257 -1.28 0.68 2.10
C ARG A 257 0.22 0.71 2.32
N LEU A 258 0.84 -0.43 2.43
CA LEU A 258 2.29 -0.49 2.31
C LEU A 258 2.71 -0.07 0.88
N PRO A 259 3.85 0.63 0.72
CA PRO A 259 4.41 0.89 -0.60
C PRO A 259 4.80 -0.43 -1.27
N THR A 260 4.71 -0.49 -2.59
CA THR A 260 5.37 -1.57 -3.33
C THR A 260 6.89 -1.40 -3.26
N GLU A 261 7.63 -2.47 -3.47
CA GLU A 261 9.09 -2.41 -3.48
C GLU A 261 9.61 -1.40 -4.51
N VAL A 262 8.98 -1.35 -5.68
CA VAL A 262 9.32 -0.41 -6.75
C VAL A 262 9.07 1.04 -6.32
N GLU A 263 7.92 1.32 -5.73
CA GLU A 263 7.58 2.66 -5.20
C GLU A 263 8.55 3.08 -4.11
N TRP A 264 8.87 2.16 -3.19
CA TRP A 264 9.78 2.44 -2.09
C TRP A 264 11.19 2.79 -2.58
N GLU A 265 11.76 1.98 -3.50
CA GLU A 265 13.09 2.22 -4.03
C GLU A 265 13.15 3.50 -4.87
N TYR A 266 12.10 3.76 -5.67
CA TYR A 266 11.97 5.00 -6.43
C TYR A 266 11.97 6.23 -5.51
N ALA A 267 11.14 6.19 -4.48
CA ALA A 267 11.03 7.26 -3.49
C ALA A 267 12.34 7.48 -2.73
N ALA A 268 13.03 6.40 -2.34
CA ALA A 268 14.30 6.48 -1.63
C ALA A 268 15.41 7.07 -2.50
N LYS A 269 15.54 6.63 -3.74
CA LYS A 269 16.53 7.16 -4.68
C LYS A 269 16.29 8.62 -5.06
N SER A 270 15.04 9.08 -5.08
CA SER A 270 14.66 10.47 -5.32
C SER A 270 15.51 11.17 -6.40
N LEU A 271 15.47 10.63 -7.62
CA LEU A 271 16.31 11.09 -8.75
C LEU A 271 15.81 12.39 -9.40
N ASN A 272 15.15 13.25 -8.64
CA ASN A 272 14.55 14.47 -9.14
C ASN A 272 15.62 15.54 -9.42
N GLY A 273 15.68 16.00 -10.65
CA GLY A 273 16.54 17.13 -11.07
C GLY A 273 18.05 16.86 -11.07
N ILE A 274 18.50 15.64 -10.84
CA ILE A 274 19.91 15.29 -10.75
C ILE A 274 20.48 14.95 -12.13
N ARG A 275 21.49 15.70 -12.58
CA ARG A 275 22.15 15.45 -13.86
C ARG A 275 23.19 14.33 -13.82
N GLU A 276 23.93 14.22 -12.73
CA GLU A 276 25.00 13.23 -12.56
C GLU A 276 24.45 11.82 -12.33
N TYR A 277 23.38 11.72 -11.56
CA TYR A 277 22.71 10.47 -11.19
C TYR A 277 21.32 10.47 -11.82
N ASN A 278 21.23 10.15 -13.09
CA ASN A 278 19.94 10.15 -13.77
C ASN A 278 19.21 8.80 -13.64
N SER A 279 17.93 8.79 -13.98
CA SER A 279 17.07 7.62 -13.90
C SER A 279 17.52 6.44 -14.79
N ILE A 280 18.27 6.73 -15.87
CA ILE A 280 18.73 5.71 -16.83
C ILE A 280 20.00 5.00 -16.34
N ARG A 281 20.93 5.75 -15.74
CA ARG A 281 22.21 5.19 -15.27
C ARG A 281 22.15 4.68 -13.84
N GLY A 282 21.14 5.07 -13.05
CA GLY A 282 20.87 4.55 -11.72
C GLY A 282 22.03 4.60 -10.73
N ARG A 283 22.91 5.60 -10.85
CA ARG A 283 24.19 5.64 -10.11
C ARG A 283 24.08 6.18 -8.69
N LYS A 284 22.92 6.68 -8.28
CA LYS A 284 22.72 7.21 -6.92
C LYS A 284 22.66 6.04 -5.94
N LYS A 285 23.61 5.96 -5.02
CA LYS A 285 23.75 4.85 -4.07
C LYS A 285 22.88 5.03 -2.82
N TYR A 286 22.74 6.26 -2.34
CA TYR A 286 22.01 6.58 -1.12
C TYR A 286 20.87 7.59 -1.38
N PRO A 287 19.94 7.80 -0.45
CA PRO A 287 18.88 8.81 -0.58
C PRO A 287 19.41 10.24 -0.76
N TRP A 288 20.61 10.52 -0.31
CA TRP A 288 21.29 11.81 -0.46
C TRP A 288 22.26 11.85 -1.65
N ALA A 289 22.77 13.03 -1.97
CA ALA A 289 23.77 13.21 -3.01
C ALA A 289 25.14 12.67 -2.55
N GLY A 290 25.85 12.03 -3.47
CA GLY A 290 27.16 11.45 -3.19
C GLY A 290 27.12 9.94 -2.90
N ARG A 291 28.31 9.38 -2.67
CA ARG A 291 28.54 7.94 -2.45
C ARG A 291 28.96 7.58 -1.04
N TYR A 292 29.09 8.58 -0.18
CA TYR A 292 29.61 8.43 1.17
C TYR A 292 28.48 8.54 2.19
N THR A 293 28.63 7.87 3.31
CA THR A 293 27.69 7.95 4.44
C THR A 293 27.92 9.18 5.32
N ARG A 294 29.08 9.84 5.15
CA ARG A 294 29.45 11.02 5.92
C ARG A 294 29.18 12.30 5.12
N ASN A 295 28.71 13.33 5.83
CA ASN A 295 28.42 14.63 5.26
C ASN A 295 29.72 15.36 4.87
N GLY A 296 29.76 15.87 3.64
CA GLY A 296 30.88 16.65 3.12
C GLY A 296 30.72 18.17 3.28
N LYS A 297 29.59 18.67 3.78
CA LYS A 297 29.35 20.11 3.99
C LYS A 297 30.19 20.59 5.16
N ARG A 298 30.87 21.74 4.99
CA ARG A 298 31.85 22.29 5.98
C ARG A 298 31.32 22.37 7.42
N ALA A 299 30.04 22.72 7.60
CA ALA A 299 29.44 22.87 8.93
C ALA A 299 29.15 21.53 9.63
N GLU A 300 28.99 20.44 8.86
CA GLU A 300 28.59 19.12 9.34
C GLU A 300 29.57 18.03 8.85
N MET A 301 30.78 18.45 8.48
CA MET A 301 31.76 17.56 7.88
C MET A 301 32.10 16.39 8.81
N GLY A 302 31.98 15.17 8.28
CA GLY A 302 32.27 13.96 9.00
C GLY A 302 31.09 13.35 9.76
N ASN A 303 29.99 14.10 9.98
CA ASN A 303 28.78 13.56 10.61
C ASN A 303 28.15 12.49 9.72
N GLN A 304 27.66 11.42 10.31
CA GLN A 304 26.89 10.41 9.58
C GLN A 304 25.55 10.99 9.09
N MET A 305 25.10 10.48 7.96
CA MET A 305 23.87 10.94 7.30
C MET A 305 22.67 10.03 7.53
N ALA A 306 22.85 8.93 8.26
CA ALA A 306 21.83 7.97 8.63
C ALA A 306 22.26 7.22 9.91
N ASN A 307 21.30 6.63 10.57
CA ASN A 307 21.53 5.74 11.72
C ASN A 307 21.75 4.31 11.24
N PHE A 308 22.97 3.79 11.40
CA PHE A 308 23.36 2.44 10.99
C PHE A 308 24.60 1.98 11.74
N LYS A 309 24.85 0.68 11.79
CA LYS A 309 26.01 0.08 12.45
C LYS A 309 27.31 0.44 11.72
N GLN A 310 28.18 1.16 12.40
CA GLN A 310 29.44 1.64 11.82
C GLN A 310 30.61 0.70 12.08
N GLY A 311 30.68 0.12 13.27
CA GLY A 311 31.79 -0.70 13.75
C GLY A 311 31.45 -2.15 14.01
N GLN A 312 32.46 -2.94 14.37
CA GLN A 312 32.30 -4.31 14.80
C GLN A 312 32.08 -4.32 16.33
N GLY A 313 30.97 -4.90 16.78
CA GLY A 313 30.63 -4.98 18.21
C GLY A 313 30.02 -3.71 18.81
N ASP A 314 29.91 -2.64 18.05
CA ASP A 314 29.34 -1.38 18.49
C ASP A 314 28.31 -0.89 17.44
N TYR A 315 27.10 -0.58 17.86
CA TYR A 315 26.05 -0.11 16.98
C TYR A 315 26.05 1.40 16.82
N GLY A 316 26.46 2.14 17.82
CA GLY A 316 26.43 3.59 17.85
C GLY A 316 27.79 4.28 17.74
N GLY A 317 28.86 3.57 17.43
CA GLY A 317 30.23 4.09 17.41
C GLY A 317 31.14 3.48 18.48
N LEU A 318 32.08 4.22 19.02
CA LEU A 318 32.90 3.78 20.15
C LEU A 318 32.10 3.85 21.45
N ALA A 319 32.39 2.98 22.41
CA ALA A 319 31.71 2.95 23.70
C ALA A 319 31.57 4.35 24.32
N GLY A 320 30.34 4.79 24.55
CA GLY A 320 30.03 6.13 25.06
C GLY A 320 30.01 7.24 24.02
N TRP A 321 30.19 6.94 22.74
CA TRP A 321 30.12 7.92 21.65
C TRP A 321 29.37 7.37 20.45
N SER A 322 28.20 7.95 20.17
CA SER A 322 27.41 7.66 18.98
C SER A 322 27.72 8.69 17.89
N GLU A 323 28.36 8.27 16.78
CA GLU A 323 28.68 9.16 15.66
C GLU A 323 27.45 9.48 14.80
N ASP A 324 26.42 8.65 14.86
CA ASP A 324 25.16 8.78 14.14
C ASP A 324 23.96 9.22 15.01
N LYS A 325 24.25 9.66 16.23
CA LYS A 325 23.25 10.19 17.20
C LYS A 325 22.30 9.17 17.80
N GLY A 326 22.51 7.86 17.59
CA GLY A 326 21.66 6.81 18.13
C GLY A 326 22.46 5.59 18.61
N ASP A 327 22.11 5.08 19.79
CA ASP A 327 22.63 3.81 20.29
C ASP A 327 21.86 2.62 19.70
N ILE A 328 20.57 2.86 19.40
CA ILE A 328 19.61 1.97 18.77
C ILE A 328 18.84 2.77 17.71
N THR A 329 17.52 2.64 17.64
CA THR A 329 16.69 3.52 16.82
C THR A 329 16.82 4.99 17.25
N THR A 330 16.63 5.91 16.33
CA THR A 330 16.58 7.35 16.60
C THR A 330 15.18 7.90 16.37
N LYS A 331 14.92 9.06 16.95
CA LYS A 331 13.72 9.83 16.66
C LYS A 331 13.63 10.11 15.14
N VAL A 332 12.44 9.96 14.56
CA VAL A 332 12.22 10.32 13.15
C VAL A 332 12.60 11.77 12.87
N LYS A 333 13.04 12.07 11.66
CA LYS A 333 13.52 13.41 11.25
C LYS A 333 14.83 13.86 11.93
N THR A 334 15.58 12.94 12.50
CA THR A 334 16.91 13.26 13.04
C THR A 334 17.91 13.62 11.94
N PHE A 335 17.77 13.01 10.78
CA PHE A 335 18.60 13.25 9.60
C PHE A 335 17.85 14.09 8.56
N ALA A 336 18.60 14.62 7.57
CA ALA A 336 18.01 15.42 6.50
C ALA A 336 17.15 14.57 5.56
N PRO A 337 16.05 15.13 5.04
CA PRO A 337 15.21 14.41 4.08
C PRO A 337 15.89 14.31 2.72
N ASN A 338 15.40 13.39 1.89
CA ASN A 338 15.78 13.30 0.49
C ASN A 338 15.10 14.37 -0.38
N ASP A 339 15.33 14.36 -1.70
CA ASP A 339 14.82 15.37 -2.63
C ASP A 339 13.28 15.38 -2.79
N PHE A 340 12.58 14.33 -2.35
CA PHE A 340 11.12 14.31 -2.26
C PHE A 340 10.59 14.79 -0.90
N GLY A 341 11.47 15.05 0.07
CA GLY A 341 11.06 15.44 1.42
C GLY A 341 10.78 14.25 2.35
N LEU A 342 11.26 13.06 2.00
CA LEU A 342 11.11 11.85 2.80
C LEU A 342 12.31 11.65 3.72
N TYR A 343 12.04 11.38 4.99
CA TYR A 343 13.05 11.16 6.02
C TYR A 343 13.31 9.67 6.22
N ASP A 344 14.48 9.36 6.72
CA ASP A 344 14.89 8.04 7.22
C ASP A 344 14.71 6.90 6.17
N MET A 345 14.89 7.23 4.86
CA MET A 345 14.85 6.26 3.77
C MET A 345 16.13 5.39 3.69
N ALA A 346 17.03 5.49 4.64
CA ALA A 346 18.23 4.68 4.79
C ALA A 346 18.60 4.62 6.26
N GLY A 347 18.74 3.43 6.81
CA GLY A 347 19.03 3.23 8.22
C GLY A 347 17.81 3.44 9.12
N ASN A 348 18.03 3.66 10.40
CA ASN A 348 17.04 3.71 11.46
C ASN A 348 16.30 2.38 11.60
N VAL A 349 15.16 2.16 10.94
CA VAL A 349 14.55 0.83 10.83
C VAL A 349 14.40 0.41 9.38
N ALA A 350 14.58 -0.88 9.11
CA ALA A 350 14.20 -1.45 7.84
C ALA A 350 12.66 -1.46 7.73
N GLU A 351 12.14 -1.40 6.51
CA GLU A 351 10.72 -1.19 6.30
C GLU A 351 10.07 -2.33 5.53
N TRP A 352 8.94 -2.81 6.04
CA TRP A 352 8.08 -3.72 5.30
C TRP A 352 7.53 -3.04 4.05
N VAL A 353 7.58 -3.76 2.92
CA VAL A 353 6.89 -3.38 1.69
C VAL A 353 5.83 -4.42 1.32
N ALA A 354 4.96 -4.09 0.38
CA ALA A 354 3.83 -4.95 0.03
C ALA A 354 4.22 -6.28 -0.62
N ASP A 355 5.39 -6.34 -1.27
CA ASP A 355 5.76 -7.41 -2.19
C ASP A 355 6.21 -8.67 -1.48
N VAL A 356 5.85 -9.81 -2.09
CA VAL A 356 6.45 -11.11 -1.77
C VAL A 356 7.86 -11.15 -2.35
N TYR A 357 8.81 -11.67 -1.59
CA TYR A 357 10.17 -11.79 -2.07
C TYR A 357 10.29 -12.81 -3.20
N ARG A 358 10.88 -12.36 -4.31
CA ARG A 358 11.31 -13.21 -5.43
C ARG A 358 12.68 -12.72 -5.92
N PRO A 359 13.66 -13.62 -6.16
CA PRO A 359 14.91 -13.22 -6.77
C PRO A 359 14.67 -12.58 -8.14
N ARG A 360 15.37 -11.48 -8.41
CA ARG A 360 15.33 -10.81 -9.71
C ARG A 360 16.62 -11.12 -10.44
N VAL A 361 16.58 -12.15 -11.28
CA VAL A 361 17.76 -12.67 -12.00
C VAL A 361 17.80 -12.24 -13.46
N ASP A 362 16.66 -11.78 -14.00
CA ASP A 362 16.53 -11.35 -15.38
C ASP A 362 15.67 -10.08 -15.45
N ASP A 363 15.95 -9.20 -16.43
CA ASP A 363 15.22 -7.96 -16.68
C ASP A 363 14.19 -8.07 -17.82
N GLU A 364 14.30 -9.07 -18.69
CA GLU A 364 13.42 -9.24 -19.85
C GLU A 364 12.33 -10.29 -19.61
N LEU A 365 12.70 -11.47 -19.16
CA LEU A 365 11.79 -12.59 -18.93
C LEU A 365 12.10 -13.22 -17.59
N SER A 366 11.30 -12.90 -16.59
CA SER A 366 11.37 -13.58 -15.31
C SER A 366 10.29 -14.67 -15.27
N ASP A 367 10.70 -15.92 -15.06
CA ASP A 367 9.80 -17.01 -14.71
C ASP A 367 9.14 -16.78 -13.35
N PHE A 368 9.57 -15.72 -12.65
CA PHE A 368 9.10 -15.33 -11.35
C PHE A 368 8.17 -14.11 -11.45
N ASN A 369 6.92 -14.32 -11.11
CA ASN A 369 5.99 -13.21 -10.88
C ASN A 369 6.25 -12.63 -9.49
N TYR A 370 6.58 -11.33 -9.39
CA TYR A 370 6.85 -10.65 -8.13
C TYR A 370 5.67 -10.68 -7.17
N PHE A 371 4.48 -10.83 -7.69
CA PHE A 371 3.25 -10.88 -6.91
C PHE A 371 2.78 -12.30 -6.59
N ARG A 372 3.55 -13.31 -6.99
CA ARG A 372 3.28 -14.68 -6.59
C ARG A 372 3.29 -14.79 -5.07
N GLY A 373 2.35 -15.53 -4.52
CA GLY A 373 2.14 -15.63 -3.07
C GLY A 373 1.25 -14.54 -2.48
N ASN A 374 0.92 -13.49 -3.25
CA ASN A 374 -0.13 -12.57 -2.85
C ASN A 374 -1.51 -13.22 -3.01
N VAL A 375 -2.31 -13.13 -1.98
CA VAL A 375 -3.69 -13.59 -2.01
C VAL A 375 -4.58 -12.40 -2.34
N TYR A 376 -5.00 -12.30 -3.59
CA TYR A 376 -5.95 -11.28 -4.01
C TYR A 376 -7.33 -11.63 -3.53
N THR A 377 -8.05 -10.66 -3.00
CA THR A 377 -9.37 -10.85 -2.41
C THR A 377 -10.42 -9.98 -3.10
N LYS A 378 -11.64 -10.47 -3.13
CA LYS A 378 -12.85 -9.75 -3.53
C LYS A 378 -13.86 -9.71 -2.40
N ASN A 379 -14.81 -8.80 -2.49
CA ASN A 379 -15.89 -8.72 -1.52
C ASN A 379 -16.80 -9.96 -1.66
N LYS A 380 -17.15 -10.58 -0.55
CA LYS A 380 -18.07 -11.72 -0.51
C LYS A 380 -19.49 -11.25 -0.84
N ILE A 381 -20.14 -11.94 -1.77
CA ILE A 381 -21.53 -11.73 -2.10
C ILE A 381 -22.35 -12.83 -1.40
N GLY A 382 -23.41 -12.43 -0.71
CA GLY A 382 -24.36 -13.33 -0.07
C GLY A 382 -25.35 -13.95 -1.06
N GLU A 383 -26.18 -14.84 -0.58
CA GLU A 383 -27.23 -15.49 -1.37
C GLU A 383 -28.30 -14.50 -1.89
N ASP A 384 -28.44 -13.38 -1.20
CA ASP A 384 -29.31 -12.26 -1.58
C ASP A 384 -28.73 -11.34 -2.66
N GLY A 385 -27.52 -11.64 -3.16
CA GLY A 385 -26.80 -10.86 -4.15
C GLY A 385 -26.16 -9.56 -3.59
N LYS A 386 -26.19 -9.35 -2.28
CA LYS A 386 -25.58 -8.18 -1.61
C LYS A 386 -24.22 -8.54 -1.02
N PHE A 387 -23.40 -7.52 -0.79
CA PHE A 387 -22.15 -7.71 -0.09
C PHE A 387 -22.38 -8.06 1.38
N VAL A 388 -21.62 -9.02 1.87
CA VAL A 388 -21.68 -9.47 3.26
C VAL A 388 -20.80 -8.57 4.12
N VAL A 389 -21.37 -8.00 5.17
CA VAL A 389 -20.64 -7.25 6.20
C VAL A 389 -20.31 -8.18 7.37
N VAL A 390 -19.12 -8.05 7.92
CA VAL A 390 -18.68 -8.84 9.09
C VAL A 390 -19.45 -8.40 10.32
N ASP A 391 -20.11 -9.36 10.94
CA ASP A 391 -20.84 -9.17 12.19
C ASP A 391 -19.90 -9.17 13.40
N ALA A 392 -20.25 -8.40 14.44
CA ALA A 392 -19.48 -8.31 15.68
C ALA A 392 -19.37 -9.65 16.44
N HIS A 393 -20.35 -10.54 16.24
CA HIS A 393 -20.38 -11.86 16.88
C HIS A 393 -19.76 -12.98 16.02
N SER A 394 -19.41 -12.69 14.76
CA SER A 394 -18.88 -13.67 13.80
C SER A 394 -17.62 -13.15 13.10
N ILE A 395 -16.57 -12.92 13.89
CA ILE A 395 -15.31 -12.36 13.40
C ILE A 395 -14.46 -13.47 12.76
N PRO A 396 -14.00 -13.30 11.51
CA PRO A 396 -13.13 -14.28 10.86
C PRO A 396 -11.70 -14.14 11.38
N TYR A 397 -11.27 -15.07 12.23
CA TYR A 397 -9.90 -15.17 12.70
C TYR A 397 -9.05 -16.06 11.79
N ASP A 398 -7.76 -15.82 11.76
CA ASP A 398 -6.76 -16.67 11.15
C ASP A 398 -5.52 -16.78 12.05
N THR A 399 -4.71 -17.79 11.81
CA THR A 399 -3.51 -18.05 12.61
C THR A 399 -2.28 -18.00 11.70
N LEU A 400 -1.32 -17.18 12.07
CA LEU A 400 -0.02 -17.12 11.42
C LEU A 400 0.80 -18.37 11.72
N SER A 401 1.81 -18.64 10.89
CA SER A 401 2.68 -19.81 11.05
C SER A 401 3.44 -19.86 12.38
N ASN A 402 3.56 -18.72 13.09
CA ASN A 402 4.12 -18.64 14.44
C ASN A 402 3.09 -18.88 15.56
N GLY A 403 1.84 -19.23 15.22
CA GLY A 403 0.75 -19.47 16.17
C GLY A 403 -0.02 -18.22 16.62
N ARG A 404 0.34 -17.04 16.12
CA ARG A 404 -0.35 -15.80 16.48
C ARG A 404 -1.69 -15.71 15.77
N VAL A 405 -2.76 -15.49 16.52
CA VAL A 405 -4.12 -15.31 16.00
C VAL A 405 -4.37 -13.84 15.69
N TYR A 406 -5.01 -13.55 14.57
CA TYR A 406 -5.40 -12.21 14.17
C TYR A 406 -6.76 -12.20 13.46
N ALA A 407 -7.48 -11.09 13.48
CA ALA A 407 -8.73 -10.93 12.75
C ALA A 407 -8.45 -10.60 11.27
N LYS A 408 -8.99 -11.39 10.32
CA LYS A 408 -8.87 -11.11 8.89
C LYS A 408 -9.60 -9.85 8.46
N SER A 409 -10.76 -9.63 9.06
CA SER A 409 -11.57 -8.43 8.86
C SER A 409 -12.24 -8.07 10.17
N LEU A 410 -12.32 -6.79 10.46
CA LEU A 410 -12.98 -6.28 11.65
C LEU A 410 -14.49 -6.19 11.43
N PRO A 411 -15.29 -6.19 12.51
CA PRO A 411 -16.73 -5.90 12.42
C PRO A 411 -17.01 -4.61 11.67
N GLY A 412 -18.09 -4.59 10.88
CA GLY A 412 -18.45 -3.47 10.04
C GLY A 412 -17.69 -3.38 8.71
N GLN A 413 -16.62 -4.15 8.51
CA GLN A 413 -15.94 -4.27 7.22
C GLN A 413 -16.64 -5.28 6.31
N LEU A 414 -16.46 -5.15 5.00
CA LEU A 414 -16.92 -6.16 4.05
C LEU A 414 -16.13 -7.45 4.22
N ALA A 415 -16.84 -8.58 4.26
CA ALA A 415 -16.21 -9.89 4.26
C ALA A 415 -15.45 -10.10 2.94
N LYS A 416 -14.21 -10.57 3.03
CA LYS A 416 -13.35 -10.83 1.88
C LYS A 416 -13.24 -12.33 1.62
N VAL A 417 -13.27 -12.68 0.35
CA VAL A 417 -12.97 -14.03 -0.14
C VAL A 417 -11.87 -13.95 -1.18
N ALA A 418 -11.16 -15.04 -1.35
CA ALA A 418 -10.11 -15.09 -2.38
C ALA A 418 -10.71 -14.96 -3.78
N VAL A 419 -9.99 -14.28 -4.67
CA VAL A 419 -10.35 -14.17 -6.09
C VAL A 419 -10.25 -15.55 -6.75
N ASP A 420 -11.27 -15.94 -7.49
CA ASP A 420 -11.30 -17.20 -8.23
C ASP A 420 -10.34 -17.16 -9.43
N ASP A 421 -9.92 -18.34 -9.87
CA ASP A 421 -8.97 -18.47 -10.96
C ASP A 421 -9.53 -17.95 -12.31
N ASN A 422 -10.86 -17.95 -12.46
CA ASN A 422 -11.53 -17.39 -13.63
C ASN A 422 -11.66 -15.87 -13.61
N GLU A 423 -11.35 -15.24 -12.48
CA GLU A 423 -11.52 -13.80 -12.25
C GLU A 423 -10.17 -13.07 -12.11
N THR A 424 -9.19 -13.48 -12.89
CA THR A 424 -7.81 -12.92 -12.83
C THR A 424 -7.77 -11.41 -13.02
N TYR A 425 -8.77 -10.85 -13.69
CA TYR A 425 -8.91 -9.38 -13.88
C TYR A 425 -9.15 -8.61 -12.59
N LEU A 426 -9.56 -9.26 -11.52
CA LEU A 426 -9.70 -8.63 -10.19
C LEU A 426 -8.39 -8.53 -9.42
N ARG A 427 -7.29 -9.04 -9.95
CA ARG A 427 -5.98 -8.92 -9.32
C ARG A 427 -5.40 -7.54 -9.57
N TYR A 428 -4.96 -6.86 -8.53
CA TYR A 428 -4.48 -5.47 -8.60
C TYR A 428 -3.34 -5.26 -9.59
N ASN A 429 -2.44 -6.19 -9.65
CA ASN A 429 -1.23 -6.07 -10.45
C ASN A 429 -1.34 -6.80 -11.79
N PHE A 430 -2.55 -7.05 -12.21
CA PHE A 430 -2.87 -7.72 -13.47
C PHE A 430 -2.14 -7.12 -14.69
N THR A 431 -1.97 -5.79 -14.74
CA THR A 431 -1.33 -5.11 -15.86
C THR A 431 0.19 -4.99 -15.71
N THR A 432 0.73 -5.08 -14.50
CA THR A 432 2.14 -4.87 -14.19
C THR A 432 2.92 -6.16 -14.01
N ALA A 433 2.28 -7.16 -13.40
CA ALA A 433 2.80 -8.51 -13.39
C ALA A 433 2.24 -9.26 -14.59
N ASP A 434 3.00 -10.15 -15.20
CA ASP A 434 2.46 -11.00 -16.25
C ASP A 434 1.48 -12.03 -15.66
N ASN A 435 0.42 -11.50 -15.07
CA ASN A 435 -0.66 -12.24 -14.46
C ASN A 435 -1.53 -12.97 -15.47
N ARG A 436 -1.26 -12.78 -16.75
CA ARG A 436 -1.86 -13.63 -17.80
C ARG A 436 -1.41 -15.06 -17.64
N ASN A 437 -0.24 -15.26 -17.05
CA ASN A 437 0.14 -16.54 -16.54
C ASN A 437 -0.43 -16.68 -15.12
N PHE A 438 -1.73 -16.93 -15.04
CA PHE A 438 -2.49 -17.04 -13.78
C PHE A 438 -1.94 -18.09 -12.82
N ARG A 439 -1.07 -18.99 -13.27
CA ARG A 439 -0.39 -19.98 -12.43
C ARG A 439 0.64 -19.37 -11.51
N ASP A 440 1.14 -18.18 -11.85
CA ASP A 440 2.17 -17.47 -11.10
C ASP A 440 1.66 -16.20 -10.41
N GLY A 441 0.36 -15.89 -10.58
CA GLY A 441 -0.23 -14.64 -10.11
C GLY A 441 -0.30 -14.48 -8.60
N ASP A 442 -0.66 -15.55 -7.93
CA ASP A 442 -0.80 -15.59 -6.47
C ASP A 442 -0.82 -17.02 -5.93
N ARG A 443 -0.84 -17.13 -4.59
CA ARG A 443 -0.88 -18.43 -3.89
C ARG A 443 -2.12 -19.25 -4.24
N ILE A 444 -3.23 -18.61 -4.61
CA ILE A 444 -4.51 -19.25 -4.90
C ILE A 444 -4.64 -19.61 -6.36
N SER A 445 -4.06 -18.83 -7.29
CA SER A 445 -4.08 -19.20 -8.70
C SER A 445 -3.31 -20.48 -8.99
N SER A 446 -2.40 -20.87 -8.10
CA SER A 446 -1.83 -22.21 -8.12
C SER A 446 -2.83 -23.34 -7.83
N LYS A 447 -4.08 -23.02 -7.44
CA LYS A 447 -5.16 -23.99 -7.22
C LYS A 447 -5.80 -24.53 -8.49
N ASP A 448 -5.72 -23.83 -9.62
CA ASP A 448 -6.15 -24.38 -10.90
C ASP A 448 -5.45 -25.71 -11.18
N TYR A 449 -4.24 -25.75 -10.77
CA TYR A 449 -3.38 -26.89 -10.81
C TYR A 449 -3.89 -28.05 -9.94
N ALA A 450 -4.32 -27.70 -8.72
CA ALA A 450 -4.93 -28.65 -7.82
C ALA A 450 -6.30 -29.12 -8.35
N LYS A 451 -7.10 -28.19 -8.88
CA LYS A 451 -8.42 -28.45 -9.41
C LYS A 451 -8.37 -29.34 -10.67
N LEU A 452 -7.47 -29.04 -11.61
CA LEU A 452 -7.23 -29.88 -12.80
C LEU A 452 -6.77 -31.29 -12.41
N THR A 453 -6.05 -31.42 -11.31
CA THR A 453 -5.58 -32.73 -10.82
C THR A 453 -6.69 -33.49 -10.08
N MET A 454 -7.51 -32.79 -9.30
CA MET A 454 -8.59 -33.40 -8.52
C MET A 454 -9.85 -33.70 -9.33
N ASP A 455 -10.25 -32.81 -10.25
CA ASP A 455 -11.45 -33.01 -11.07
C ASP A 455 -11.30 -34.15 -12.10
N LYS A 456 -10.06 -34.48 -12.49
CA LYS A 456 -9.80 -35.51 -13.50
C LYS A 456 -9.35 -36.86 -12.94
N HIS A 457 -8.77 -36.86 -11.76
CA HIS A 457 -8.17 -38.04 -11.16
C HIS A 457 -8.33 -37.95 -9.65
N SER A 458 -9.40 -38.52 -9.15
CA SER A 458 -9.57 -38.69 -7.72
C SER A 458 -8.31 -39.33 -7.11
N GLU A 459 -7.56 -38.61 -6.36
CA GLU A 459 -6.68 -39.06 -5.30
C GLU A 459 -5.19 -39.30 -5.58
N ASN A 460 -4.69 -39.45 -6.83
CA ASN A 460 -3.27 -39.82 -6.96
C ASN A 460 -2.56 -39.15 -8.14
N ILE A 461 -1.57 -38.28 -7.84
CA ILE A 461 -0.68 -37.68 -8.85
C ILE A 461 0.06 -38.78 -9.66
N ASP A 462 0.29 -39.93 -9.05
CA ASP A 462 0.98 -41.07 -9.70
C ASP A 462 0.14 -41.71 -10.80
N SER A 463 -1.17 -41.49 -10.83
CA SER A 463 -2.09 -41.98 -11.88
C SER A 463 -2.16 -41.08 -13.12
N LEU A 464 -1.50 -39.93 -13.12
CA LEU A 464 -1.51 -39.00 -14.24
C LEU A 464 -0.68 -39.53 -15.42
N THR A 465 -1.15 -39.29 -16.63
CA THR A 465 -0.37 -39.57 -17.86
C THR A 465 0.87 -38.69 -17.94
N ALA A 466 1.86 -39.06 -18.72
CA ALA A 466 3.10 -38.29 -18.88
C ALA A 466 2.85 -36.84 -19.34
N SER A 467 1.87 -36.60 -20.22
CA SER A 467 1.49 -35.23 -20.65
C SER A 467 0.78 -34.44 -19.56
N GLN A 468 -0.01 -35.10 -18.72
CA GLN A 468 -0.65 -34.49 -17.58
C GLN A 468 0.38 -34.20 -16.48
N ARG A 469 1.35 -35.09 -16.23
CA ARG A 469 2.48 -34.83 -15.34
C ARG A 469 3.35 -33.68 -15.84
N ALA A 470 3.60 -33.58 -17.15
CA ALA A 470 4.35 -32.50 -17.74
C ALA A 470 3.62 -31.13 -17.58
N ASN A 471 2.30 -31.12 -17.69
CA ASN A 471 1.50 -29.95 -17.40
C ASN A 471 1.43 -29.62 -15.90
N VAL A 472 1.44 -30.68 -15.09
CA VAL A 472 1.47 -30.61 -13.62
C VAL A 472 2.86 -30.23 -13.14
N SER A 473 3.93 -30.67 -13.75
CA SER A 473 5.32 -30.39 -13.38
C SER A 473 5.86 -29.06 -13.92
N ARG A 474 5.09 -28.27 -14.64
CA ARG A 474 5.41 -26.87 -14.95
C ARG A 474 5.24 -26.00 -13.71
N THR A 475 5.72 -26.50 -12.58
CA THR A 475 6.05 -25.68 -11.45
C THR A 475 7.20 -24.77 -11.87
N MET A 476 7.17 -23.54 -11.39
CA MET A 476 8.24 -22.60 -11.63
C MET A 476 9.59 -23.22 -11.28
N TYR A 477 10.57 -22.85 -12.05
CA TYR A 477 11.96 -23.15 -11.76
C TYR A 477 12.26 -22.81 -10.29
N ASN A 478 12.72 -23.78 -9.53
CA ASN A 478 12.97 -23.68 -8.08
C ASN A 478 11.73 -23.58 -7.15
N SER A 479 10.51 -23.76 -7.60
CA SER A 479 9.44 -23.93 -6.62
C SER A 479 9.51 -25.31 -5.97
N PRO A 480 9.22 -25.44 -4.67
CA PRO A 480 9.19 -26.74 -4.01
C PRO A 480 8.13 -27.62 -4.66
N ASN A 481 8.46 -28.89 -4.88
CA ASN A 481 7.49 -29.88 -5.35
C ASN A 481 6.39 -30.00 -4.29
N GLN A 482 5.16 -29.67 -4.68
CA GLN A 482 4.00 -29.84 -3.82
C GLN A 482 3.26 -31.10 -4.19
N LYS A 483 3.03 -31.96 -3.21
CA LYS A 483 2.02 -33.00 -3.30
C LYS A 483 0.70 -32.44 -2.78
N ILE A 484 -0.32 -32.54 -3.60
CA ILE A 484 -1.66 -32.11 -3.25
C ILE A 484 -2.45 -33.36 -2.91
N LEU A 485 -2.84 -33.46 -1.66
CA LEU A 485 -3.63 -34.57 -1.14
C LEU A 485 -5.04 -34.07 -0.80
N SER A 486 -6.04 -34.93 -0.99
CA SER A 486 -7.37 -34.69 -0.45
C SER A 486 -7.41 -35.13 1.02
N ASP A 487 -8.07 -34.35 1.88
CA ASP A 487 -8.34 -34.72 3.26
C ASP A 487 -9.55 -35.68 3.42
N GLY A 488 -10.14 -36.11 2.29
CA GLY A 488 -11.34 -36.96 2.26
C GLY A 488 -12.64 -36.24 2.65
N GLN A 489 -12.58 -34.95 3.02
CA GLN A 489 -13.74 -34.14 3.39
C GLN A 489 -13.97 -32.97 2.41
N GLY A 490 -13.34 -33.02 1.22
CA GLY A 490 -13.40 -31.96 0.22
C GLY A 490 -12.36 -30.85 0.43
N GLY A 491 -11.52 -30.95 1.44
CA GLY A 491 -10.38 -30.09 1.65
C GLY A 491 -9.14 -30.54 0.90
N ILE A 492 -8.23 -29.61 0.67
CA ILE A 492 -6.96 -29.84 -0.01
C ILE A 492 -5.82 -29.66 0.97
N ILE A 493 -5.03 -30.72 1.18
CA ILE A 493 -3.80 -30.67 1.96
C ILE A 493 -2.62 -30.54 1.00
N LYS A 494 -1.84 -29.47 1.14
CA LYS A 494 -0.58 -29.27 0.43
C LYS A 494 0.56 -29.83 1.26
N VAL A 495 1.21 -30.88 0.78
CA VAL A 495 2.41 -31.43 1.40
C VAL A 495 3.60 -31.05 0.52
N TYR A 496 4.54 -30.33 1.10
CA TYR A 496 5.79 -30.01 0.41
C TYR A 496 6.71 -31.22 0.41
N ASP A 497 7.18 -31.59 -0.76
CA ASP A 497 8.18 -32.65 -0.89
C ASP A 497 9.54 -32.12 -0.44
N ARG A 498 9.97 -32.53 0.74
CA ARG A 498 11.30 -32.20 1.30
C ARG A 498 12.37 -33.21 0.90
N SER A 499 12.05 -34.20 0.08
CA SER A 499 12.98 -35.29 -0.27
C SER A 499 14.09 -34.87 -1.22
N ASN A 500 13.93 -33.76 -1.92
CA ASN A 500 15.04 -33.13 -2.65
C ASN A 500 15.48 -31.92 -1.85
N ASP A 501 16.65 -31.99 -1.25
CA ASP A 501 17.33 -30.92 -0.51
C ASP A 501 17.60 -29.62 -1.31
N ARG A 502 16.70 -29.27 -2.21
CA ARG A 502 16.71 -27.97 -2.87
C ARG A 502 16.14 -26.97 -1.89
N THR A 503 17.01 -26.28 -1.20
CA THR A 503 16.69 -25.02 -0.54
C THR A 503 16.22 -24.04 -1.61
N THR A 504 14.90 -24.02 -1.87
CA THR A 504 14.35 -22.96 -2.71
C THR A 504 14.21 -21.72 -1.82
N LEU A 505 14.79 -20.63 -2.26
CA LEU A 505 14.58 -19.30 -1.64
C LEU A 505 13.15 -18.76 -1.91
N ILE A 506 12.27 -19.59 -2.47
CA ILE A 506 10.91 -19.21 -2.84
C ILE A 506 9.98 -19.65 -1.72
N ASP A 507 9.58 -18.68 -0.93
CA ASP A 507 8.56 -18.79 0.10
C ASP A 507 7.46 -17.76 -0.18
N ASP A 508 6.23 -18.21 -0.28
CA ASP A 508 5.07 -17.34 -0.54
C ASP A 508 4.72 -16.44 0.67
N GLU A 509 5.26 -16.73 1.83
CA GLU A 509 5.10 -15.93 3.04
C GLU A 509 6.28 -14.98 3.29
N ALA A 510 7.35 -15.08 2.51
CA ALA A 510 8.49 -14.18 2.63
C ALA A 510 8.17 -12.80 2.03
N ARG A 511 8.27 -11.76 2.84
CA ARG A 511 8.02 -10.38 2.46
C ARG A 511 9.31 -9.58 2.36
N VAL A 512 9.38 -8.69 1.38
CA VAL A 512 10.54 -7.84 1.16
C VAL A 512 10.65 -6.78 2.25
N ILE A 513 11.88 -6.53 2.70
CA ILE A 513 12.25 -5.42 3.58
C ILE A 513 13.31 -4.56 2.90
N LYS A 514 13.22 -3.24 3.09
CA LYS A 514 14.06 -2.25 2.42
C LYS A 514 14.68 -1.28 3.43
N GLY A 515 15.69 -0.52 3.01
CA GLY A 515 16.24 0.63 3.74
C GLY A 515 17.41 0.31 4.68
N GLY A 516 17.53 -0.91 5.15
CA GLY A 516 18.47 -1.25 6.22
C GLY A 516 18.07 -0.61 7.56
N SER A 517 18.82 -0.87 8.61
CA SER A 517 18.45 -0.47 9.98
C SER A 517 19.68 -0.06 10.80
N TRP A 518 19.44 0.42 12.02
CA TRP A 518 20.46 0.72 13.03
C TRP A 518 21.41 -0.46 13.32
N ARG A 519 20.96 -1.71 13.11
CA ARG A 519 21.77 -2.93 13.29
C ARG A 519 22.62 -3.28 12.06
N ASP A 520 22.34 -2.67 10.91
CA ASP A 520 22.91 -3.04 9.63
C ASP A 520 24.12 -2.17 9.28
N ARG A 521 25.07 -2.72 8.55
CA ARG A 521 26.21 -1.96 8.01
C ARG A 521 25.79 -1.15 6.77
N ALA A 522 26.65 -0.21 6.38
CA ALA A 522 26.48 0.69 5.23
C ALA A 522 26.10 -0.01 3.91
N TYR A 523 26.43 -1.28 3.74
CA TYR A 523 26.01 -2.07 2.58
C TYR A 523 24.49 -2.20 2.48
N TRP A 524 23.80 -2.40 3.62
CA TRP A 524 22.37 -2.68 3.66
C TRP A 524 21.47 -1.43 3.64
N ILE A 525 22.04 -0.24 3.90
CA ILE A 525 21.29 1.02 3.83
C ILE A 525 21.21 1.59 2.40
N ASP A 526 21.81 0.91 1.41
CA ASP A 526 21.59 1.21 -0.01
C ASP A 526 20.15 0.84 -0.39
N PRO A 527 19.33 1.77 -0.93
CA PRO A 527 17.97 1.50 -1.35
C PRO A 527 17.81 0.33 -2.33
N ALA A 528 18.85 0.01 -3.10
CA ALA A 528 18.82 -1.12 -4.02
C ALA A 528 18.94 -2.48 -3.33
N GLN A 529 19.33 -2.53 -2.06
CA GLN A 529 19.45 -3.78 -1.33
C GLN A 529 18.08 -4.36 -1.02
N ARG A 530 17.99 -5.69 -1.14
CA ARG A 530 16.77 -6.45 -0.88
C ARG A 530 17.06 -7.53 0.14
N ARG A 531 16.23 -7.55 1.16
CA ARG A 531 16.17 -8.65 2.12
C ARG A 531 14.72 -9.07 2.30
N HIS A 532 14.54 -10.18 2.95
CA HIS A 532 13.20 -10.71 3.22
C HIS A 532 13.16 -11.39 4.58
N LEU A 533 11.99 -11.40 5.14
CA LEU A 533 11.64 -12.20 6.31
C LEU A 533 10.22 -12.75 6.14
N PRO A 534 9.89 -13.84 6.84
CA PRO A 534 8.53 -14.33 6.88
C PRO A 534 7.56 -13.26 7.38
N GLN A 535 6.37 -13.15 6.78
CA GLN A 535 5.37 -12.13 7.09
C GLN A 535 4.91 -12.11 8.56
N TYR A 536 5.13 -13.18 9.30
CA TYR A 536 4.82 -13.30 10.73
C TYR A 536 5.97 -12.88 11.65
N SER A 537 7.15 -12.61 11.10
CA SER A 537 8.31 -12.24 11.89
C SER A 537 8.19 -10.81 12.42
N ALA A 538 8.54 -10.63 13.67
CA ALA A 538 8.68 -9.34 14.33
C ALA A 538 10.13 -9.19 14.82
N THR A 539 10.71 -8.00 14.71
CA THR A 539 12.09 -7.73 15.11
C THR A 539 12.23 -6.34 15.72
N ASP A 540 13.35 -6.09 16.39
CA ASP A 540 13.69 -4.79 16.99
C ASP A 540 14.26 -3.77 15.97
N TYR A 541 14.31 -4.13 14.69
CA TYR A 541 14.92 -3.31 13.65
C TYR A 541 14.05 -3.18 12.38
N ILE A 542 12.82 -3.67 12.40
CA ILE A 542 11.89 -3.53 11.26
C ILE A 542 10.65 -2.78 11.72
N GLY A 543 10.35 -1.73 11.00
CA GLY A 543 9.12 -0.95 11.06
C GLY A 543 8.43 -0.90 9.69
N PHE A 544 7.72 0.19 9.41
CA PHE A 544 7.05 0.40 8.12
C PHE A 544 6.63 1.85 7.94
N ARG A 545 6.29 2.20 6.71
CA ARG A 545 5.58 3.44 6.35
C ARG A 545 4.44 3.13 5.40
N CYS A 546 3.44 4.02 5.32
CA CYS A 546 2.33 3.86 4.40
C CYS A 546 2.55 4.65 3.11
N ALA A 547 1.89 4.21 2.05
CA ALA A 547 1.73 4.91 0.79
C ALA A 547 0.27 4.98 0.41
N MET A 548 -0.07 5.85 -0.54
CA MET A 548 -1.41 6.00 -1.09
C MET A 548 -1.30 6.26 -2.59
N SER A 549 -2.11 5.58 -3.36
CA SER A 549 -2.17 5.82 -4.81
C SER A 549 -2.74 7.20 -5.13
N ARG A 550 -2.22 7.84 -6.17
CA ARG A 550 -2.78 9.08 -6.66
C ARG A 550 -3.84 8.82 -7.72
N VAL A 551 -4.97 9.48 -7.58
CA VAL A 551 -6.03 9.51 -8.60
C VAL A 551 -5.90 10.77 -9.43
N GLY A 552 -5.78 10.61 -10.74
CA GLY A 552 -5.63 11.72 -11.68
C GLY A 552 -4.20 12.29 -11.74
N SER A 553 -4.01 13.22 -12.66
CA SER A 553 -2.73 13.91 -12.85
C SER A 553 -2.68 15.23 -12.08
N LYS A 554 -1.47 15.70 -11.77
CA LYS A 554 -1.25 17.03 -11.18
C LYS A 554 -1.78 18.12 -12.12
N ALA A 555 -2.61 19.01 -11.61
CA ALA A 555 -3.08 20.15 -12.40
C ALA A 555 -1.86 20.99 -12.82
N LYS A 556 -1.73 21.24 -14.13
CA LYS A 556 -0.71 22.18 -14.64
C LYS A 556 -0.99 23.53 -14.00
N LYS A 557 -0.04 24.06 -13.22
CA LYS A 557 -0.09 25.47 -12.82
C LYS A 557 -0.16 26.29 -14.09
N GLY A 558 -1.27 27.01 -14.31
CA GLY A 558 -1.38 27.91 -15.43
C GLY A 558 -0.15 28.82 -15.45
N LYS A 559 0.50 28.93 -16.60
CA LYS A 559 1.52 29.98 -16.78
C LYS A 559 0.83 31.29 -16.44
N THR A 560 1.19 31.90 -15.31
CA THR A 560 0.92 33.32 -15.11
C THR A 560 1.56 34.02 -16.28
N SER A 561 0.75 34.54 -17.20
CA SER A 561 1.21 35.46 -18.22
C SER A 561 1.89 36.63 -17.48
N ARG A 562 3.21 36.63 -17.50
CA ARG A 562 3.95 37.85 -17.21
C ARG A 562 3.65 38.80 -18.38
N GLY A 563 2.80 39.78 -18.10
CA GLY A 563 2.68 40.95 -18.95
C GLY A 563 3.96 41.77 -18.92
#